data_7964c9a24d8ca65de8e7768095ffc42a
#
_entry.id   7964c9a24d8ca65de8e7768095ffc42a
#
_cell.length_a   1.000
_cell.length_b   1.000
_cell.length_c   1.000
_cell.angle_alpha   90.00
_cell.angle_beta   90.00
_cell.angle_gamma   90.00
#
_symmetry.space_group_name_H-M   'P 1'
#
loop_
_entity.id
_entity.type
_entity.pdbx_description
1 polymer ?
#
loop_
_entity_poly.entity_id
_entity_poly.type
_entity_poly.pdbx_seq_one_letter_code
_entity_poly.pdbx_strand_id
1 'polypeptide(L)'
;MKKVFRKTSLLLATALMGVTGMQAQKAPQDMDRFIDALMKKMTVEEKIGQLNLPVSGEIVTGQAQNSDVAKKIEQGLVGGLLNLKGVEKIRDVQKLAIEKSRLGIPLIFGMDVVHGYETIFPIPLGLSCSWDMEAIRKSARVAAIEASADGISWTFSPMVDISRDPRWGRVSEGNGEDPFLGGAIAKAMVSGYQGIDLNNQLKRNDEIMACVKHFALYGAGEAGRDYNTVDMSRNRMFNEYMYPYQAAVDAGVGSV
;
A
#
# COMPACT_ATOMS: atom_id res chain seq x y z
N MET A 1 -54.68 54.86 35.08
CA MET A 1 -53.27 54.40 34.76
C MET A 1 -53.05 53.01 35.35
N LYS A 2 -53.21 51.96 34.57
CA LYS A 2 -52.93 50.58 35.00
C LYS A 2 -51.93 50.01 34.02
N LYS A 3 -50.73 49.76 34.51
CA LYS A 3 -49.65 49.08 33.76
C LYS A 3 -49.97 47.58 33.69
N VAL A 4 -50.12 47.07 32.48
CA VAL A 4 -50.23 45.64 32.21
C VAL A 4 -48.82 45.12 32.00
N PHE A 5 -48.31 44.30 32.91
CA PHE A 5 -47.09 43.52 32.75
C PHE A 5 -47.41 42.27 31.92
N ARG A 6 -46.90 42.23 30.70
CA ARG A 6 -46.88 41.01 29.87
C ARG A 6 -45.68 40.16 30.26
N LYS A 7 -45.93 39.03 30.88
CA LYS A 7 -44.93 37.99 31.11
C LYS A 7 -44.65 37.30 29.78
N THR A 8 -43.49 37.56 29.20
CA THR A 8 -42.93 36.76 28.09
C THR A 8 -42.24 35.56 28.68
N SER A 9 -42.87 34.40 28.54
CA SER A 9 -42.26 33.11 28.86
C SER A 9 -41.21 32.80 27.78
N LEU A 10 -39.95 32.84 28.16
CA LEU A 10 -38.82 32.42 27.33
C LEU A 10 -38.78 30.88 27.36
N LEU A 11 -39.29 30.24 26.31
CA LEU A 11 -39.13 28.83 26.08
C LEU A 11 -37.67 28.61 25.66
N LEU A 12 -36.86 28.10 26.60
CA LEU A 12 -35.54 27.61 26.36
C LEU A 12 -35.66 26.25 25.64
N ALA A 13 -35.63 26.27 24.31
CA ALA A 13 -35.50 25.06 23.53
C ALA A 13 -34.05 24.55 23.68
N THR A 14 -33.85 23.67 24.61
CA THR A 14 -32.63 22.84 24.68
C THR A 14 -32.63 21.94 23.45
N ALA A 15 -31.92 22.40 22.40
CA ALA A 15 -31.54 21.54 21.31
C ALA A 15 -30.59 20.47 21.88
N LEU A 16 -31.12 19.29 22.16
CA LEU A 16 -30.33 18.09 22.34
C LEU A 16 -29.65 17.80 20.99
N MET A 17 -28.46 18.36 20.79
CA MET A 17 -27.57 17.85 19.76
C MET A 17 -27.25 16.41 20.18
N GLY A 18 -27.95 15.48 19.55
CA GLY A 18 -27.59 14.10 19.58
C GLY A 18 -26.18 14.02 18.99
N VAL A 19 -25.18 13.92 19.86
CA VAL A 19 -23.88 13.39 19.49
C VAL A 19 -24.19 11.96 19.06
N THR A 20 -24.43 11.81 17.75
CA THR A 20 -24.30 10.50 17.13
C THR A 20 -22.86 10.15 17.35
N GLY A 21 -22.62 9.39 18.41
CA GLY A 21 -21.33 8.78 18.66
C GLY A 21 -20.96 8.10 17.37
N MET A 22 -19.90 8.57 16.72
CA MET A 22 -19.20 7.78 15.73
C MET A 22 -18.92 6.45 16.44
N GLN A 23 -19.68 5.44 16.08
CA GLN A 23 -19.35 4.08 16.51
C GLN A 23 -17.97 3.81 15.97
N ALA A 24 -16.98 3.94 16.85
CA ALA A 24 -15.64 3.45 16.58
C ALA A 24 -15.82 2.01 16.08
N GLN A 25 -15.37 1.79 14.87
CA GLN A 25 -15.49 0.54 14.14
C GLN A 25 -15.18 -0.65 15.04
N LYS A 26 -16.15 -1.55 15.22
CA LYS A 26 -15.96 -2.87 15.83
C LYS A 26 -15.01 -3.79 15.02
N ALA A 27 -14.41 -3.28 13.97
CA ALA A 27 -13.58 -4.02 13.05
C ALA A 27 -12.35 -4.71 13.70
N PRO A 28 -11.53 -4.12 14.60
CA PRO A 28 -10.34 -4.80 15.07
C PRO A 28 -10.65 -6.10 15.82
N GLN A 29 -11.56 -6.10 16.76
CA GLN A 29 -11.84 -7.30 17.58
C GLN A 29 -12.51 -8.43 16.79
N ASP A 30 -13.34 -8.12 15.80
CA ASP A 30 -13.97 -9.13 14.96
C ASP A 30 -13.00 -9.65 13.92
N MET A 31 -12.12 -8.81 13.40
CA MET A 31 -11.04 -9.19 12.49
C MET A 31 -10.03 -10.11 13.19
N ASP A 32 -9.55 -9.73 14.37
CA ASP A 32 -8.58 -10.52 15.14
C ASP A 32 -9.17 -11.90 15.48
N ARG A 33 -10.42 -11.96 15.91
CA ARG A 33 -11.11 -13.24 16.17
C ARG A 33 -11.24 -14.10 14.91
N PHE A 34 -11.53 -13.48 13.77
CA PHE A 34 -11.59 -14.19 12.49
C PHE A 34 -10.23 -14.75 12.11
N ILE A 35 -9.17 -13.92 12.19
CA ILE A 35 -7.79 -14.33 11.90
C ILE A 35 -7.37 -15.47 12.84
N ASP A 36 -7.58 -15.33 14.14
CA ASP A 36 -7.24 -16.35 15.13
C ASP A 36 -7.97 -17.70 14.85
N ALA A 37 -9.24 -17.64 14.51
CA ALA A 37 -10.01 -18.82 14.17
C ALA A 37 -9.51 -19.49 12.89
N LEU A 38 -9.13 -18.72 11.88
CA LEU A 38 -8.53 -19.20 10.64
C LEU A 38 -7.15 -19.81 10.90
N MET A 39 -6.29 -19.10 11.62
CA MET A 39 -4.94 -19.56 11.99
C MET A 39 -4.93 -20.89 12.76
N LYS A 40 -5.95 -21.14 13.60
CA LYS A 40 -6.12 -22.42 14.31
C LYS A 40 -6.46 -23.60 13.37
N LYS A 41 -7.06 -23.32 12.21
CA LYS A 41 -7.40 -24.33 11.21
C LYS A 41 -6.25 -24.62 10.25
N MET A 42 -5.29 -23.71 10.13
CA MET A 42 -4.18 -23.81 9.19
C MET A 42 -3.10 -24.75 9.69
N THR A 43 -2.55 -25.55 8.77
CA THR A 43 -1.29 -26.27 8.99
C THR A 43 -0.10 -25.29 8.99
N VAL A 44 1.07 -25.75 9.41
CA VAL A 44 2.29 -24.92 9.36
C VAL A 44 2.65 -24.58 7.92
N GLU A 45 2.50 -25.54 7.01
CA GLU A 45 2.78 -25.39 5.58
C GLU A 45 1.84 -24.34 4.95
N GLU A 46 0.56 -24.35 5.29
CA GLU A 46 -0.40 -23.36 4.82
C GLU A 46 -0.08 -21.94 5.37
N LYS A 47 0.37 -21.85 6.63
CA LYS A 47 0.81 -20.55 7.20
C LYS A 47 2.03 -20.00 6.46
N ILE A 48 3.02 -20.86 6.20
CA ILE A 48 4.20 -20.48 5.40
C ILE A 48 3.77 -20.13 3.98
N GLY A 49 2.81 -20.87 3.42
CA GLY A 49 2.26 -20.62 2.10
C GLY A 49 1.67 -19.21 1.95
N GLN A 50 1.05 -18.65 3.00
CA GLN A 50 0.53 -17.28 2.95
C GLN A 50 1.64 -16.21 2.76
N LEU A 51 2.89 -16.54 3.07
CA LEU A 51 4.04 -15.67 2.86
C LEU A 51 4.66 -15.84 1.45
N ASN A 52 4.19 -16.82 0.69
CA ASN A 52 4.73 -17.12 -0.62
C ASN A 52 4.06 -16.26 -1.71
N LEU A 53 4.86 -15.47 -2.42
CA LEU A 53 4.45 -14.58 -3.51
C LEU A 53 5.20 -14.94 -4.81
N PRO A 54 4.85 -16.04 -5.48
CA PRO A 54 5.52 -16.41 -6.71
C PRO A 54 5.11 -15.51 -7.88
N VAL A 55 6.00 -15.44 -8.88
CA VAL A 55 5.69 -14.82 -10.17
C VAL A 55 4.76 -15.74 -10.95
N SER A 56 3.81 -15.17 -11.68
CA SER A 56 2.83 -15.93 -12.48
C SER A 56 3.42 -16.74 -13.64
N GLY A 57 4.66 -16.49 -14.02
CA GLY A 57 5.36 -17.14 -15.13
C GLY A 57 5.15 -16.51 -16.50
N GLU A 58 4.27 -15.52 -16.64
CA GLU A 58 3.99 -14.85 -17.91
C GLU A 58 4.87 -13.63 -18.20
N ILE A 59 5.35 -12.96 -17.14
CA ILE A 59 6.29 -11.83 -17.25
C ILE A 59 7.41 -12.08 -16.25
N VAL A 60 8.61 -12.36 -16.75
CA VAL A 60 9.78 -12.59 -15.91
C VAL A 60 10.54 -11.28 -15.78
N THR A 61 10.34 -10.59 -14.66
CA THR A 61 11.28 -9.57 -14.18
C THR A 61 12.00 -10.19 -12.98
N GLY A 62 13.27 -10.59 -13.16
CA GLY A 62 14.05 -11.23 -12.11
C GLY A 62 14.30 -12.74 -12.31
N GLN A 63 14.99 -13.37 -11.36
CA GLN A 63 15.60 -14.70 -11.52
C GLN A 63 14.70 -15.90 -11.16
N ALA A 64 13.46 -15.71 -10.71
CA ALA A 64 12.63 -16.81 -10.22
C ALA A 64 11.55 -17.23 -11.23
N GLN A 65 11.77 -18.35 -11.88
CA GLN A 65 10.70 -19.09 -12.55
C GLN A 65 10.12 -20.13 -11.58
N ASN A 66 8.77 -20.17 -11.46
CA ASN A 66 8.09 -21.18 -10.67
C ASN A 66 7.21 -22.04 -11.59
N SER A 67 7.64 -23.27 -11.85
CA SER A 67 6.76 -24.31 -12.37
C SER A 67 5.80 -24.74 -11.25
N ASP A 68 4.58 -25.14 -11.59
CA ASP A 68 3.55 -25.67 -10.66
C ASP A 68 2.84 -24.65 -9.73
N VAL A 69 2.76 -23.37 -10.09
CA VAL A 69 2.06 -22.37 -9.28
C VAL A 69 0.59 -22.76 -9.04
N ALA A 70 -0.11 -23.23 -10.06
CA ALA A 70 -1.51 -23.65 -9.92
C ALA A 70 -1.69 -24.75 -8.88
N LYS A 71 -0.84 -25.78 -8.89
CA LYS A 71 -0.86 -26.86 -7.91
C LYS A 71 -0.58 -26.37 -6.49
N LYS A 72 0.36 -25.43 -6.33
CA LYS A 72 0.66 -24.81 -5.02
C LYS A 72 -0.52 -24.00 -4.51
N ILE A 73 -1.26 -23.31 -5.39
CA ILE A 73 -2.49 -22.58 -5.03
C ILE A 73 -3.54 -23.56 -4.51
N GLU A 74 -3.81 -24.67 -5.22
CA GLU A 74 -4.75 -25.71 -4.79
C GLU A 74 -4.36 -26.32 -3.43
N GLN A 75 -3.09 -26.39 -3.14
CA GLN A 75 -2.55 -26.90 -1.86
C GLN A 75 -2.59 -25.84 -0.73
N GLY A 76 -2.98 -24.59 -1.01
CA GLY A 76 -2.96 -23.50 -0.02
C GLY A 76 -1.55 -22.98 0.31
N LEU A 77 -0.58 -23.18 -0.58
CA LEU A 77 0.84 -22.83 -0.39
C LEU A 77 1.24 -21.52 -1.07
N VAL A 78 0.27 -20.66 -1.39
CA VAL A 78 0.47 -19.36 -2.03
C VAL A 78 -0.47 -18.34 -1.39
N GLY A 79 0.07 -17.21 -0.97
CA GLY A 79 -0.71 -16.09 -0.39
C GLY A 79 -1.04 -15.00 -1.41
N GLY A 80 -0.27 -14.91 -2.48
CA GLY A 80 -0.48 -13.94 -3.56
C GLY A 80 0.32 -14.26 -4.79
N LEU A 81 0.10 -13.49 -5.85
CA LEU A 81 0.85 -13.60 -7.10
C LEU A 81 1.43 -12.25 -7.51
N LEU A 82 2.66 -12.30 -8.01
CA LEU A 82 3.36 -11.15 -8.59
C LEU A 82 3.23 -11.17 -10.11
N ASN A 83 2.95 -9.98 -10.69
CA ASN A 83 2.95 -9.73 -12.14
C ASN A 83 1.96 -10.60 -12.95
N LEU A 84 0.79 -10.89 -12.38
CA LEU A 84 -0.34 -11.41 -13.15
C LEU A 84 -1.21 -10.24 -13.60
N LYS A 85 -1.45 -10.12 -14.91
CA LYS A 85 -2.24 -9.07 -15.53
C LYS A 85 -3.44 -9.65 -16.26
N GLY A 86 -4.56 -8.93 -16.20
CA GLY A 86 -5.79 -9.28 -16.94
C GLY A 86 -6.88 -9.83 -16.03
N VAL A 87 -8.03 -9.17 -16.06
CA VAL A 87 -9.20 -9.45 -15.22
C VAL A 87 -9.63 -10.92 -15.26
N GLU A 88 -9.69 -11.51 -16.46
CA GLU A 88 -10.14 -12.89 -16.63
C GLU A 88 -9.15 -13.86 -15.98
N LYS A 89 -7.86 -13.70 -16.24
CA LYS A 89 -6.81 -14.54 -15.67
C LYS A 89 -6.78 -14.43 -14.15
N ILE A 90 -6.85 -13.21 -13.61
CA ILE A 90 -6.90 -12.97 -12.17
C ILE A 90 -8.14 -13.64 -11.55
N ARG A 91 -9.29 -13.52 -12.21
CA ARG A 91 -10.54 -14.17 -11.76
C ARG A 91 -10.44 -15.68 -11.75
N ASP A 92 -9.87 -16.28 -12.80
CA ASP A 92 -9.72 -17.74 -12.89
C ASP A 92 -8.77 -18.27 -11.80
N VAL A 93 -7.66 -17.58 -11.57
CA VAL A 93 -6.70 -17.95 -10.52
C VAL A 93 -7.31 -17.75 -9.12
N GLN A 94 -8.04 -16.65 -8.91
CA GLN A 94 -8.75 -16.43 -7.65
C GLN A 94 -9.81 -17.50 -7.38
N LYS A 95 -10.54 -17.87 -8.41
CA LYS A 95 -11.50 -18.97 -8.35
C LYS A 95 -10.84 -20.30 -7.99
N LEU A 96 -9.67 -20.59 -8.57
CA LEU A 96 -8.88 -21.77 -8.22
C LEU A 96 -8.52 -21.76 -6.71
N ALA A 97 -8.06 -20.64 -6.18
CA ALA A 97 -7.72 -20.52 -4.77
C ALA A 97 -8.93 -20.73 -3.86
N ILE A 98 -10.08 -20.14 -4.19
CA ILE A 98 -11.28 -20.18 -3.36
C ILE A 98 -11.98 -21.56 -3.43
N GLU A 99 -12.08 -22.14 -4.62
CA GLU A 99 -12.89 -23.37 -4.83
C GLU A 99 -12.08 -24.66 -4.67
N LYS A 100 -10.76 -24.63 -4.87
CA LYS A 100 -9.93 -25.85 -4.90
C LYS A 100 -9.01 -26.00 -3.69
N SER A 101 -8.66 -24.90 -3.01
CA SER A 101 -7.86 -25.02 -1.79
C SER A 101 -8.74 -25.40 -0.58
N ARG A 102 -8.14 -26.05 0.39
CA ARG A 102 -8.85 -26.58 1.59
C ARG A 102 -9.53 -25.48 2.43
N LEU A 103 -8.92 -24.30 2.52
CA LEU A 103 -9.42 -23.21 3.35
C LEU A 103 -10.11 -22.11 2.56
N GLY A 104 -10.00 -22.10 1.23
CA GLY A 104 -10.63 -21.11 0.37
C GLY A 104 -10.13 -19.69 0.61
N ILE A 105 -8.86 -19.51 1.01
CA ILE A 105 -8.27 -18.19 1.28
C ILE A 105 -7.99 -17.50 -0.06
N PRO A 106 -8.53 -16.29 -0.30
CA PRO A 106 -8.28 -15.57 -1.54
C PRO A 106 -6.83 -15.08 -1.61
N LEU A 107 -6.32 -14.96 -2.84
CA LEU A 107 -4.98 -14.46 -3.13
C LEU A 107 -4.94 -12.93 -3.21
N ILE A 108 -3.79 -12.35 -2.91
CA ILE A 108 -3.46 -10.94 -3.19
C ILE A 108 -2.70 -10.87 -4.52
N PHE A 109 -3.06 -9.93 -5.40
CA PHE A 109 -2.38 -9.73 -6.68
C PHE A 109 -1.56 -8.45 -6.64
N GLY A 110 -0.23 -8.62 -6.73
CA GLY A 110 0.75 -7.55 -6.64
C GLY A 110 1.43 -7.26 -7.99
N MET A 111 1.72 -5.97 -8.23
CA MET A 111 2.48 -5.52 -9.39
C MET A 111 3.27 -4.25 -9.08
N ASP A 112 4.41 -4.07 -9.76
CA ASP A 112 5.12 -2.80 -9.74
C ASP A 112 4.38 -1.77 -10.59
N VAL A 113 3.68 -0.85 -9.93
CA VAL A 113 2.98 0.27 -10.54
C VAL A 113 3.68 1.56 -10.08
N VAL A 114 4.90 1.79 -10.58
CA VAL A 114 5.83 2.80 -10.04
C VAL A 114 5.56 4.19 -10.59
N HIS A 115 5.23 4.31 -11.88
CA HIS A 115 4.94 5.59 -12.53
C HIS A 115 3.81 5.50 -13.57
N GLY A 116 2.71 4.90 -13.16
CA GLY A 116 1.53 4.63 -13.97
C GLY A 116 1.32 3.15 -14.22
N TYR A 117 0.16 2.80 -14.79
CA TYR A 117 -0.20 1.45 -15.15
C TYR A 117 -0.47 1.37 -16.67
N GLU A 118 -1.62 1.78 -17.17
CA GLU A 118 -1.86 1.99 -18.61
C GLU A 118 -1.45 3.40 -19.04
N THR A 119 -1.79 4.41 -18.24
CA THR A 119 -1.30 5.77 -18.42
C THR A 119 0.13 5.88 -17.87
N ILE A 120 1.08 6.19 -18.76
CA ILE A 120 2.48 6.37 -18.38
C ILE A 120 2.72 7.81 -17.90
N PHE A 121 3.18 7.94 -16.66
CA PHE A 121 3.64 9.19 -16.08
C PHE A 121 5.17 9.30 -16.14
N PRO A 122 5.75 10.49 -15.95
CA PRO A 122 7.20 10.62 -15.80
C PRO A 122 7.72 9.69 -14.70
N ILE A 123 8.98 9.25 -14.84
CA ILE A 123 9.63 8.45 -13.79
C ILE A 123 9.62 9.20 -12.45
N PRO A 124 9.65 8.51 -11.30
CA PRO A 124 9.57 9.15 -9.99
C PRO A 124 10.57 10.27 -9.78
N LEU A 125 11.82 10.11 -10.24
CA LEU A 125 12.82 11.18 -10.20
C LEU A 125 12.37 12.43 -11.00
N GLY A 126 11.74 12.23 -12.15
CA GLY A 126 11.18 13.33 -12.95
C GLY A 126 9.98 13.98 -12.28
N LEU A 127 9.08 13.19 -11.69
CA LEU A 127 7.95 13.71 -10.92
C LEU A 127 8.41 14.53 -9.70
N SER A 128 9.45 14.09 -9.02
CA SER A 128 10.01 14.80 -7.86
C SER A 128 10.48 16.22 -8.19
N CYS A 129 10.96 16.43 -9.42
CA CYS A 129 11.38 17.75 -9.89
C CYS A 129 10.24 18.77 -10.02
N SER A 130 8.99 18.31 -10.06
CA SER A 130 7.82 19.19 -10.14
C SER A 130 7.52 19.92 -8.84
N TRP A 131 7.89 19.35 -7.69
CA TRP A 131 7.51 19.79 -6.35
C TRP A 131 6.00 19.94 -6.14
N ASP A 132 5.19 19.41 -7.06
CA ASP A 132 3.72 19.45 -7.01
C ASP A 132 3.17 18.16 -6.40
N MET A 133 2.96 18.17 -5.09
CA MET A 133 2.45 17.02 -4.33
C MET A 133 1.05 16.60 -4.79
N GLU A 134 0.24 17.54 -5.26
CA GLU A 134 -1.10 17.22 -5.75
C GLU A 134 -1.06 16.53 -7.11
N ALA A 135 -0.19 16.95 -8.02
CA ALA A 135 0.03 16.26 -9.29
C ALA A 135 0.58 14.84 -9.07
N ILE A 136 1.54 14.68 -8.14
CA ILE A 136 2.11 13.38 -7.75
C ILE A 136 1.02 12.48 -7.15
N ARG A 137 0.20 12.99 -6.24
CA ARG A 137 -0.93 12.27 -5.67
C ARG A 137 -1.94 11.81 -6.75
N LYS A 138 -2.25 12.70 -7.69
CA LYS A 138 -3.16 12.39 -8.81
C LYS A 138 -2.60 11.33 -9.73
N SER A 139 -1.31 11.34 -10.05
CA SER A 139 -0.68 10.30 -10.87
C SER A 139 -0.80 8.93 -10.22
N ALA A 140 -0.54 8.81 -8.91
CA ALA A 140 -0.74 7.60 -8.14
C ALA A 140 -2.23 7.18 -8.09
N ARG A 141 -3.16 8.14 -8.00
CA ARG A 141 -4.60 7.86 -8.01
C ARG A 141 -5.07 7.28 -9.35
N VAL A 142 -4.63 7.86 -10.48
CA VAL A 142 -4.93 7.33 -11.82
C VAL A 142 -4.38 5.91 -11.97
N ALA A 143 -3.13 5.72 -11.59
CA ALA A 143 -2.50 4.40 -11.63
C ALA A 143 -3.26 3.34 -10.79
N ALA A 144 -3.76 3.73 -9.60
CA ALA A 144 -4.56 2.84 -8.77
C ALA A 144 -5.91 2.47 -9.42
N ILE A 145 -6.60 3.44 -10.01
CA ILE A 145 -7.87 3.20 -10.72
C ILE A 145 -7.68 2.22 -11.88
N GLU A 146 -6.64 2.42 -12.67
CA GLU A 146 -6.34 1.55 -13.81
C GLU A 146 -5.92 0.15 -13.37
N ALA A 147 -5.00 0.05 -12.41
CA ALA A 147 -4.51 -1.23 -11.89
C ALA A 147 -5.62 -2.04 -11.20
N SER A 148 -6.47 -1.39 -10.39
CA SER A 148 -7.60 -2.07 -9.74
C SER A 148 -8.64 -2.56 -10.73
N ALA A 149 -8.88 -1.81 -11.82
CA ALA A 149 -9.78 -2.23 -12.89
C ALA A 149 -9.30 -3.52 -13.57
N ASP A 150 -8.00 -3.77 -13.58
CA ASP A 150 -7.40 -5.00 -14.12
C ASP A 150 -7.24 -6.11 -13.05
N GLY A 151 -7.67 -5.84 -11.81
CA GLY A 151 -7.70 -6.81 -10.71
C GLY A 151 -6.47 -6.79 -9.80
N ILE A 152 -5.55 -5.83 -9.98
CA ILE A 152 -4.41 -5.62 -9.08
C ILE A 152 -4.90 -4.99 -7.79
N SER A 153 -4.51 -5.55 -6.64
CA SER A 153 -4.89 -5.08 -5.30
C SER A 153 -3.73 -4.56 -4.47
N TRP A 154 -2.51 -4.72 -4.94
CA TRP A 154 -1.28 -4.36 -4.23
C TRP A 154 -0.23 -3.82 -5.20
N THR A 155 0.34 -2.65 -4.90
CA THR A 155 1.46 -2.10 -5.67
C THR A 155 2.73 -2.03 -4.83
N PHE A 156 3.89 -2.31 -5.45
CA PHE A 156 5.20 -2.17 -4.81
C PHE A 156 5.75 -0.75 -5.03
N SER A 157 5.00 0.23 -4.55
CA SER A 157 5.26 1.67 -4.63
C SER A 157 4.63 2.37 -3.42
N PRO A 158 5.23 3.48 -2.91
CA PRO A 158 6.36 4.23 -3.43
C PRO A 158 7.72 3.63 -3.07
N MET A 159 8.72 3.86 -3.94
CA MET A 159 10.11 3.63 -3.64
C MET A 159 10.66 4.90 -2.97
N VAL A 160 11.17 4.76 -1.74
CA VAL A 160 11.60 5.88 -0.90
C VAL A 160 13.10 5.85 -0.57
N ASP A 161 13.85 5.01 -1.24
CA ASP A 161 15.28 4.91 -1.06
C ASP A 161 15.96 6.23 -1.40
N ILE A 162 16.66 6.81 -0.42
CA ILE A 162 17.46 8.03 -0.61
C ILE A 162 18.66 7.68 -1.49
N SER A 163 18.78 8.36 -2.62
CA SER A 163 19.78 8.10 -3.64
C SER A 163 20.74 9.26 -3.73
N ARG A 164 21.98 9.11 -3.26
CA ARG A 164 23.02 10.14 -3.28
C ARG A 164 24.10 9.87 -4.32
N ASP A 165 24.28 8.64 -4.69
CA ASP A 165 25.23 8.26 -5.72
C ASP A 165 24.52 8.03 -7.05
N PRO A 166 24.73 8.90 -8.06
CA PRO A 166 24.04 8.80 -9.34
C PRO A 166 24.46 7.59 -10.17
N ARG A 167 25.47 6.86 -9.75
CA ARG A 167 25.89 5.60 -10.42
C ARG A 167 24.98 4.42 -10.05
N TRP A 168 24.20 4.54 -8.98
CA TRP A 168 23.26 3.47 -8.62
C TRP A 168 22.18 3.30 -9.68
N GLY A 169 21.99 2.07 -10.17
CA GLY A 169 21.13 1.78 -11.32
C GLY A 169 19.64 2.05 -11.11
N ARG A 170 19.19 2.26 -9.85
CA ARG A 170 17.77 2.50 -9.52
C ARG A 170 17.44 3.94 -9.11
N VAL A 171 18.33 4.88 -9.37
CA VAL A 171 18.09 6.31 -9.08
C VAL A 171 16.78 6.82 -9.69
N SER A 172 16.43 6.35 -10.88
CA SER A 172 15.24 6.77 -11.62
C SER A 172 13.92 6.39 -10.95
N GLU A 173 13.92 5.35 -10.11
CA GLU A 173 12.72 4.87 -9.42
C GLU A 173 12.42 5.63 -8.11
N GLY A 174 13.39 6.37 -7.60
CA GLY A 174 13.30 7.11 -6.35
C GLY A 174 13.04 8.61 -6.56
N ASN A 175 12.98 9.33 -5.44
CA ASN A 175 12.64 10.75 -5.39
C ASN A 175 13.84 11.65 -5.16
N GLY A 176 15.08 11.13 -5.35
CA GLY A 176 16.32 11.86 -5.19
C GLY A 176 16.96 11.71 -3.81
N GLU A 177 17.73 12.72 -3.39
CA GLU A 177 18.60 12.66 -2.21
C GLU A 177 18.02 13.35 -0.96
N ASP A 178 16.98 14.16 -1.12
CA ASP A 178 16.41 14.94 -0.01
C ASP A 178 15.39 14.12 0.79
N PRO A 179 15.63 13.86 2.10
CA PRO A 179 14.74 13.07 2.91
C PRO A 179 13.35 13.69 3.10
N PHE A 180 13.30 15.04 3.24
CA PHE A 180 12.03 15.73 3.48
C PHE A 180 11.13 15.69 2.24
N LEU A 181 11.69 15.99 1.07
CA LEU A 181 10.98 15.88 -0.21
C LEU A 181 10.53 14.43 -0.45
N GLY A 182 11.41 13.46 -0.23
CA GLY A 182 11.08 12.04 -0.33
C GLY A 182 9.94 11.63 0.59
N GLY A 183 9.91 12.13 1.82
CA GLY A 183 8.81 11.90 2.77
C GLY A 183 7.50 12.55 2.34
N ALA A 184 7.54 13.79 1.81
CA ALA A 184 6.35 14.46 1.29
C ALA A 184 5.74 13.72 0.09
N ILE A 185 6.60 13.27 -0.82
CA ILE A 185 6.20 12.48 -1.99
C ILE A 185 5.64 11.13 -1.56
N ALA A 186 6.27 10.44 -0.60
CA ALA A 186 5.76 9.18 -0.07
C ALA A 186 4.32 9.32 0.46
N LYS A 187 4.04 10.36 1.25
CA LYS A 187 2.67 10.66 1.72
C LYS A 187 1.70 10.91 0.57
N ALA A 188 2.10 11.68 -0.42
CA ALA A 188 1.28 11.97 -1.59
C ALA A 188 0.95 10.69 -2.37
N MET A 189 1.93 9.84 -2.62
CA MET A 189 1.73 8.59 -3.37
C MET A 189 0.88 7.57 -2.59
N VAL A 190 1.16 7.36 -1.30
CA VAL A 190 0.36 6.47 -0.44
C VAL A 190 -1.12 6.89 -0.45
N SER A 191 -1.40 8.18 -0.24
CA SER A 191 -2.77 8.70 -0.28
C SER A 191 -3.40 8.63 -1.68
N GLY A 192 -2.60 8.69 -2.75
CA GLY A 192 -3.05 8.48 -4.11
C GLY A 192 -3.48 7.05 -4.37
N TYR A 193 -2.68 6.07 -3.99
CA TYR A 193 -2.98 4.65 -4.17
C TYR A 193 -4.12 4.17 -3.27
N GLN A 194 -4.10 4.53 -2.00
CA GLN A 194 -5.02 4.00 -0.97
C GLN A 194 -6.23 4.89 -0.67
N GLY A 195 -6.35 6.04 -1.34
CA GLY A 195 -7.37 7.03 -1.03
C GLY A 195 -6.96 7.98 0.09
N ILE A 196 -7.79 9.00 0.34
CA ILE A 196 -7.48 10.10 1.28
C ILE A 196 -7.91 9.78 2.73
N ASP A 197 -8.59 8.68 2.96
CA ASP A 197 -9.09 8.35 4.30
C ASP A 197 -7.95 7.88 5.19
N LEU A 198 -7.57 8.73 6.13
CA LEU A 198 -6.47 8.55 7.08
C LEU A 198 -6.66 7.37 8.05
N ASN A 199 -7.77 6.65 7.99
CA ASN A 199 -8.03 5.49 8.84
C ASN A 199 -7.48 4.17 8.27
N ASN A 200 -6.59 4.22 7.30
CA ASN A 200 -5.87 3.08 6.72
C ASN A 200 -6.75 1.96 6.12
N GLN A 201 -7.98 2.26 5.78
CA GLN A 201 -8.88 1.28 5.20
C GLN A 201 -9.13 1.60 3.74
N LEU A 202 -8.77 0.65 2.89
CA LEU A 202 -9.21 0.64 1.51
C LEU A 202 -10.73 0.50 1.48
N LYS A 203 -11.44 1.56 1.12
CA LYS A 203 -12.92 1.59 1.16
C LYS A 203 -13.56 1.48 -0.21
N ARG A 204 -12.81 1.75 -1.25
CA ARG A 204 -13.30 1.81 -2.61
C ARG A 204 -12.67 0.69 -3.44
N ASN A 205 -13.41 0.22 -4.43
CA ASN A 205 -12.94 -0.82 -5.34
C ASN A 205 -11.84 -0.35 -6.30
N ASP A 206 -11.58 0.96 -6.34
CA ASP A 206 -10.57 1.59 -7.18
C ASP A 206 -9.31 2.01 -6.39
N GLU A 207 -9.18 1.54 -5.16
CA GLU A 207 -8.03 1.74 -4.29
C GLU A 207 -7.19 0.46 -4.23
N ILE A 208 -5.86 0.61 -4.16
CA ILE A 208 -4.93 -0.51 -4.04
C ILE A 208 -3.98 -0.28 -2.87
N MET A 209 -3.55 -1.35 -2.23
CA MET A 209 -2.59 -1.28 -1.14
C MET A 209 -1.23 -0.82 -1.65
N ALA A 210 -0.66 0.20 -1.02
CA ALA A 210 0.70 0.66 -1.27
C ALA A 210 1.72 -0.14 -0.46
N CYS A 211 2.95 -0.24 -0.98
CA CYS A 211 4.08 -0.84 -0.30
C CYS A 211 5.28 0.09 -0.37
N VAL A 212 5.69 0.62 0.78
CA VAL A 212 6.91 1.43 0.81
C VAL A 212 8.15 0.53 0.75
N LYS A 213 9.07 0.84 -0.17
CA LYS A 213 10.24 -0.01 -0.44
C LYS A 213 11.51 0.83 -0.63
N HIS A 214 12.70 0.22 -0.47
CA HIS A 214 13.00 -1.17 -0.05
C HIS A 214 13.60 -1.15 1.36
N PHE A 215 12.95 -1.65 2.31
CA PHE A 215 13.39 -1.63 3.71
C PHE A 215 14.62 -2.53 3.93
N ALA A 216 15.80 -1.89 4.25
CA ALA A 216 16.04 -0.45 4.24
C ALA A 216 17.48 -0.16 3.77
N LEU A 217 17.76 1.13 3.46
CA LEU A 217 19.09 1.62 3.10
C LEU A 217 19.59 1.18 1.71
N TYR A 218 18.72 0.68 0.85
CA TYR A 218 19.10 0.10 -0.42
C TYR A 218 19.80 1.10 -1.37
N GLY A 219 19.42 2.37 -1.34
CA GLY A 219 20.06 3.43 -2.12
C GLY A 219 21.41 3.93 -1.56
N ALA A 220 21.86 3.36 -0.43
CA ALA A 220 23.11 3.76 0.25
C ALA A 220 24.28 2.82 0.02
N GLY A 221 24.18 1.91 -0.96
CA GLY A 221 25.25 0.97 -1.28
C GLY A 221 26.57 1.68 -1.60
N GLU A 222 27.68 1.18 -1.05
CA GLU A 222 29.01 1.76 -1.26
C GLU A 222 29.37 1.83 -2.75
N ALA A 223 29.93 2.96 -3.14
CA ALA A 223 30.33 3.28 -4.52
C ALA A 223 29.16 3.25 -5.54
N GLY A 224 27.91 3.39 -5.09
CA GLY A 224 26.72 3.31 -5.95
C GLY A 224 26.49 1.93 -6.55
N ARG A 225 27.10 0.90 -6.01
CA ARG A 225 26.92 -0.47 -6.50
C ARG A 225 25.66 -1.09 -5.92
N ASP A 226 24.87 -1.69 -6.80
CA ASP A 226 23.67 -2.38 -6.41
C ASP A 226 23.97 -3.59 -5.51
N TYR A 227 23.15 -3.80 -4.49
CA TYR A 227 23.33 -4.86 -3.48
C TYR A 227 24.69 -4.86 -2.74
N ASN A 228 25.39 -3.73 -2.72
CA ASN A 228 26.65 -3.63 -2.01
C ASN A 228 26.44 -3.31 -0.52
N THR A 229 27.54 -3.45 0.23
CA THR A 229 27.60 -3.11 1.65
C THR A 229 27.13 -1.69 1.93
N VAL A 230 26.44 -1.50 3.04
CA VAL A 230 26.06 -0.20 3.58
C VAL A 230 26.73 -0.02 4.93
N ASP A 231 27.43 1.10 5.10
CA ASP A 231 28.00 1.51 6.38
C ASP A 231 27.67 2.97 6.67
N MET A 232 27.02 3.19 7.80
CA MET A 232 26.71 4.54 8.26
C MET A 232 26.39 4.58 9.76
N SER A 233 26.52 5.77 10.37
CA SER A 233 26.12 5.94 11.75
C SER A 233 24.60 5.81 11.90
N ARG A 234 24.15 5.34 13.06
CA ARG A 234 22.71 5.28 13.38
C ARG A 234 22.03 6.64 13.28
N ASN A 235 22.73 7.72 13.67
CA ASN A 235 22.21 9.07 13.58
C ASN A 235 21.87 9.44 12.13
N ARG A 236 22.78 9.17 11.19
CA ARG A 236 22.57 9.39 9.77
C ARG A 236 21.43 8.51 9.22
N MET A 237 21.41 7.25 9.60
CA MET A 237 20.37 6.30 9.21
C MET A 237 18.97 6.82 9.55
N PHE A 238 18.74 7.21 10.81
CA PHE A 238 17.43 7.66 11.24
C PHE A 238 17.03 9.03 10.70
N ASN A 239 17.95 9.98 10.63
CA ASN A 239 17.62 11.35 10.20
C ASN A 239 17.48 11.47 8.68
N GLU A 240 18.16 10.64 7.91
CA GLU A 240 18.17 10.77 6.45
C GLU A 240 17.40 9.63 5.77
N TYR A 241 17.79 8.39 6.03
CA TYR A 241 17.29 7.25 5.25
C TYR A 241 15.98 6.66 5.76
N MET A 242 15.72 6.72 7.07
CA MET A 242 14.48 6.18 7.65
C MET A 242 13.32 7.19 7.66
N TYR A 243 13.61 8.48 7.49
CA TYR A 243 12.59 9.52 7.53
C TYR A 243 11.48 9.33 6.46
N PRO A 244 11.76 9.01 5.18
CA PRO A 244 10.70 8.78 4.20
C PRO A 244 9.86 7.53 4.50
N TYR A 245 10.43 6.49 5.12
CA TYR A 245 9.67 5.33 5.61
C TYR A 245 8.69 5.73 6.72
N GLN A 246 9.17 6.50 7.70
CA GLN A 246 8.30 7.01 8.75
C GLN A 246 7.16 7.84 8.17
N ALA A 247 7.45 8.70 7.20
CA ALA A 247 6.45 9.51 6.53
C ALA A 247 5.39 8.66 5.79
N ALA A 248 5.79 7.56 5.17
CA ALA A 248 4.84 6.61 4.55
C ALA A 248 3.99 5.88 5.59
N VAL A 249 4.59 5.46 6.71
CA VAL A 249 3.88 4.84 7.84
C VAL A 249 2.87 5.81 8.45
N ASP A 250 3.25 7.05 8.67
CA ASP A 250 2.36 8.11 9.17
C ASP A 250 1.19 8.40 8.21
N ALA A 251 1.40 8.18 6.91
CA ALA A 251 0.35 8.27 5.89
C ALA A 251 -0.49 6.99 5.78
N GLY A 252 -0.19 5.98 6.58
CA GLY A 252 -0.95 4.76 6.65
C GLY A 252 -0.69 3.76 5.53
N VAL A 253 0.56 3.66 5.06
CA VAL A 253 0.94 2.65 4.06
C VAL A 253 0.55 1.25 4.51
N GLY A 254 -0.05 0.47 3.62
CA GLY A 254 -0.58 -0.86 3.95
C GLY A 254 0.49 -1.95 4.10
N SER A 255 1.69 -1.74 3.54
CA SER A 255 2.79 -2.72 3.61
C SER A 255 4.17 -2.06 3.46
N VAL A 256 5.20 -2.77 3.90
CA VAL A 256 6.61 -2.38 3.80
C VAL A 256 7.38 -3.53 3.15
#